data_e8b4c340549304a92fd7fab96909ed71
#
_entry.id   e8b4c340549304a92fd7fab96909ed71
#
_cell.length_a   1.000
_cell.length_b   1.000
_cell.length_c   1.000
_cell.angle_alpha   90.00
_cell.angle_beta   90.00
_cell.angle_gamma   90.00
#
_symmetry.space_group_name_H-M   'P 1'
#
loop_
_entity.id
_entity.type
_entity.pdbx_description
1 polymer ?
#
loop_
_entity_poly.entity_id
_entity_poly.type
_entity_poly.pdbx_seq_one_letter_code
_entity_poly.pdbx_strand_id
1 'polypeptide(L)'
;MLQWGRVLVCVLWRKAYTAAPFQGKGNIVRTIGKREVEDMAVGAAVLASGGGGDPYIGKLMALQAIDEYGPFQMISLDELPDDAFVCASHMLGAPTVLVEKVPNGMEGVGAVDALEMRLGRKFDAIMPLEAGGLNSLLPFQVAAAKGVPIVDCDGMGRAFPELRHVTWTLFDIPACPAVVCDEKGDV
;
A
#
# COMPACT_ATOMS: atom_id res chain seq x y z
N MET A 1 19.54 -21.20 -3.52
CA MET A 1 19.97 -19.94 -4.16
C MET A 1 18.71 -19.05 -4.17
N LEU A 2 18.54 -18.18 -3.18
CA LEU A 2 17.39 -17.29 -3.07
C LEU A 2 17.45 -16.29 -4.22
N GLN A 3 16.65 -16.48 -5.24
CA GLN A 3 16.43 -15.45 -6.26
C GLN A 3 15.68 -14.31 -5.59
N TRP A 4 16.39 -13.23 -5.27
CA TRP A 4 15.84 -11.97 -4.79
C TRP A 4 15.13 -11.27 -5.96
N GLY A 5 13.94 -11.79 -6.30
CA GLY A 5 13.03 -11.15 -7.22
C GLY A 5 12.23 -10.06 -6.51
N ARG A 6 11.60 -9.19 -7.25
CA ARG A 6 10.65 -8.21 -6.72
C ARG A 6 9.49 -8.90 -6.09
N VAL A 7 9.17 -8.41 -4.94
CA VAL A 7 8.18 -9.06 -4.13
C VAL A 7 7.24 -7.99 -3.63
N LEU A 8 5.99 -8.09 -4.01
CA LEU A 8 4.94 -7.29 -3.43
C LEU A 8 4.29 -8.11 -2.33
N VAL A 9 4.23 -7.55 -1.14
CA VAL A 9 3.55 -8.17 -0.01
C VAL A 9 2.23 -7.49 0.22
N CYS A 10 1.16 -8.27 0.26
CA CYS A 10 -0.13 -7.81 0.72
C CYS A 10 -0.41 -8.44 2.07
N VAL A 11 -0.63 -7.61 3.07
CA VAL A 11 -0.90 -8.02 4.45
C VAL A 11 -2.35 -7.72 4.77
N LEU A 12 -3.03 -8.70 5.33
CA LEU A 12 -4.40 -8.55 5.80
C LEU A 12 -4.42 -7.77 7.11
N TRP A 13 -5.19 -6.69 7.14
CA TRP A 13 -5.51 -5.97 8.36
C TRP A 13 -7.04 -5.92 8.56
N ARG A 14 -7.49 -6.26 9.76
CA ARG A 14 -8.88 -6.09 10.19
C ARG A 14 -8.88 -5.05 11.29
N LYS A 15 -9.76 -4.05 11.21
CA LYS A 15 -9.90 -3.03 12.25
C LYS A 15 -10.27 -3.72 13.57
N ALA A 16 -9.25 -4.00 14.39
CA ALA A 16 -9.42 -4.66 15.69
C ALA A 16 -9.38 -3.66 16.86
N TYR A 17 -9.24 -2.36 16.56
CA TYR A 17 -9.03 -1.34 17.58
C TYR A 17 -10.16 -0.32 17.59
N THR A 18 -10.96 -0.37 18.64
CA THR A 18 -11.82 0.75 19.04
C THR A 18 -10.96 1.73 19.82
N ALA A 19 -10.11 2.49 19.15
CA ALA A 19 -9.59 3.73 19.73
C ALA A 19 -10.78 4.64 20.02
N ALA A 20 -10.76 5.35 21.14
CA ALA A 20 -11.73 6.38 21.41
C ALA A 20 -11.86 7.28 20.17
N PRO A 21 -13.08 7.64 19.75
CA PRO A 21 -13.27 8.37 18.50
C PRO A 21 -12.45 9.66 18.56
N PHE A 22 -11.45 9.77 17.68
CA PHE A 22 -10.84 11.05 17.38
C PHE A 22 -11.95 11.90 16.76
N GLN A 23 -12.43 12.91 17.48
CA GLN A 23 -13.45 13.85 16.99
C GLN A 23 -12.80 14.79 15.96
N GLY A 24 -12.40 14.24 14.83
CA GLY A 24 -12.02 14.97 13.62
C GLY A 24 -13.29 15.41 12.89
N LYS A 25 -13.43 16.69 12.68
CA LYS A 25 -14.57 17.30 11.99
C LYS A 25 -14.62 16.87 10.52
N GLY A 26 -15.69 16.19 10.14
CA GLY A 26 -16.20 16.10 8.77
C GLY A 26 -15.57 15.01 7.92
N ASN A 27 -16.42 14.17 7.34
CA ASN A 27 -16.10 13.25 6.27
C ASN A 27 -15.49 14.03 5.10
N ILE A 28 -14.20 13.89 4.86
CA ILE A 28 -13.55 14.52 3.72
C ILE A 28 -12.90 13.39 2.90
N VAL A 29 -13.72 12.71 2.11
CA VAL A 29 -13.18 11.93 0.98
C VAL A 29 -12.38 12.91 0.13
N ARG A 30 -11.07 12.69 0.02
CA ARG A 30 -10.17 13.51 -0.79
C ARG A 30 -9.96 12.85 -2.14
N THR A 31 -10.13 13.64 -3.18
CA THR A 31 -9.74 13.23 -4.53
C THR A 31 -8.27 13.57 -4.73
N ILE A 32 -7.48 12.55 -5.02
CA ILE A 32 -6.03 12.65 -5.27
C ILE A 32 -5.80 12.64 -6.77
N GLY A 33 -5.41 13.78 -7.30
CA GLY A 33 -5.04 13.96 -8.69
C GLY A 33 -3.52 14.00 -8.89
N LYS A 34 -3.09 14.36 -10.09
CA LYS A 34 -1.66 14.37 -10.46
C LYS A 34 -0.82 15.29 -9.58
N ARG A 35 -1.37 16.47 -9.21
CA ARG A 35 -0.67 17.43 -8.37
C ARG A 35 -0.43 16.87 -6.96
N GLU A 36 -1.46 16.29 -6.36
CA GLU A 36 -1.37 15.70 -5.03
C GLU A 36 -0.36 14.54 -5.02
N VAL A 37 -0.30 13.74 -6.09
CA VAL A 37 0.72 12.68 -6.25
C VAL A 37 2.14 13.26 -6.29
N GLU A 38 2.35 14.39 -6.95
CA GLU A 38 3.65 15.07 -6.95
C GLU A 38 4.06 15.55 -5.55
N ASP A 39 3.14 16.18 -4.83
CA ASP A 39 3.36 16.64 -3.45
C ASP A 39 3.62 15.45 -2.50
N MET A 40 2.85 14.37 -2.64
CA MET A 40 3.03 13.14 -1.87
C MET A 40 4.39 12.47 -2.12
N ALA A 41 4.90 12.51 -3.35
CA ALA A 41 6.22 11.96 -3.66
C ALA A 41 7.35 12.70 -2.93
N VAL A 42 7.21 14.02 -2.76
CA VAL A 42 8.16 14.83 -1.96
C VAL A 42 8.09 14.43 -0.49
N GLY A 43 6.88 14.32 0.07
CA GLY A 43 6.68 13.88 1.45
C GLY A 43 7.19 12.46 1.68
N ALA A 44 6.95 11.55 0.74
CA ALA A 44 7.44 10.17 0.78
C ALA A 44 8.97 10.09 0.80
N ALA A 45 9.67 10.97 0.07
CA ALA A 45 11.12 11.06 0.10
C ALA A 45 11.65 11.46 1.48
N VAL A 46 10.98 12.39 2.16
CA VAL A 46 11.36 12.84 3.52
C VAL A 46 11.15 11.71 4.52
N LEU A 47 9.97 11.06 4.52
CA LEU A 47 9.65 9.99 5.46
C LEU A 47 10.49 8.72 5.22
N ALA A 48 10.89 8.48 3.98
CA ALA A 48 11.72 7.34 3.62
C ALA A 48 13.10 7.37 4.30
N SER A 49 13.70 8.57 4.39
CA SER A 49 15.10 8.73 4.87
C SER A 49 16.07 7.74 4.18
N GLY A 50 15.82 7.44 2.90
CA GLY A 50 16.58 6.49 2.08
C GLY A 50 16.04 5.05 2.03
N GLY A 51 14.94 4.74 2.76
CA GLY A 51 14.23 3.45 2.68
C GLY A 51 12.97 3.50 1.81
N GLY A 52 12.25 2.37 1.69
CA GLY A 52 10.95 2.29 1.00
C GLY A 52 10.99 2.40 -0.52
N GLY A 53 12.16 2.35 -1.14
CA GLY A 53 12.35 2.47 -2.60
C GLY A 53 12.34 3.92 -3.11
N ASP A 54 12.60 4.08 -4.42
CA ASP A 54 12.67 5.39 -5.06
C ASP A 54 11.28 6.02 -5.22
N PRO A 55 10.98 7.15 -4.55
CA PRO A 55 9.69 7.82 -4.66
C PRO A 55 9.38 8.34 -6.07
N TYR A 56 10.40 8.58 -6.89
CA TYR A 56 10.22 8.99 -8.28
C TYR A 56 9.57 7.88 -9.11
N ILE A 57 9.99 6.64 -8.92
CA ILE A 57 9.38 5.46 -9.60
C ILE A 57 7.94 5.31 -9.13
N GLY A 58 7.69 5.39 -7.82
CA GLY A 58 6.34 5.33 -7.26
C GLY A 58 5.42 6.43 -7.80
N LYS A 59 5.96 7.65 -7.95
CA LYS A 59 5.24 8.76 -8.59
C LYS A 59 4.83 8.42 -10.02
N LEU A 60 5.75 7.92 -10.83
CA LEU A 60 5.45 7.56 -12.23
C LEU A 60 4.36 6.49 -12.31
N MET A 61 4.41 5.47 -11.45
CA MET A 61 3.39 4.42 -11.38
C MET A 61 2.01 4.99 -11.00
N ALA A 62 1.96 5.87 -10.00
CA ALA A 62 0.71 6.50 -9.57
C ALA A 62 0.15 7.45 -10.64
N LEU A 63 0.98 8.22 -11.32
CA LEU A 63 0.56 9.09 -12.43
C LEU A 63 0.01 8.28 -13.61
N GLN A 64 0.67 7.18 -13.96
CA GLN A 64 0.16 6.25 -14.98
C GLN A 64 -1.19 5.67 -14.59
N ALA A 65 -1.36 5.25 -13.34
CA ALA A 65 -2.64 4.73 -12.86
C ALA A 65 -3.75 5.80 -12.91
N ILE A 66 -3.44 7.08 -12.63
CA ILE A 66 -4.41 8.18 -12.83
C ILE A 66 -4.81 8.32 -14.31
N ASP A 67 -3.85 8.18 -15.23
CA ASP A 67 -4.15 8.29 -16.66
C ASP A 67 -5.03 7.13 -17.15
N GLU A 68 -4.89 5.95 -16.55
CA GLU A 68 -5.65 4.74 -16.92
C GLU A 68 -7.01 4.65 -16.22
N TYR A 69 -7.07 4.93 -14.91
CA TYR A 69 -8.25 4.70 -14.06
C TYR A 69 -8.91 5.99 -13.55
N GLY A 70 -8.29 7.14 -13.72
CA GLY A 70 -8.74 8.42 -13.16
C GLY A 70 -8.20 8.71 -11.76
N PRO A 71 -8.60 9.85 -11.17
CA PRO A 71 -8.15 10.28 -9.85
C PRO A 71 -8.57 9.30 -8.75
N PHE A 72 -7.71 9.13 -7.73
CA PHE A 72 -7.95 8.23 -6.61
C PHE A 72 -8.85 8.84 -5.56
N GLN A 73 -9.61 7.99 -4.85
CA GLN A 73 -10.34 8.37 -3.66
C GLN A 73 -9.52 7.98 -2.43
N MET A 74 -9.24 8.96 -1.57
CA MET A 74 -8.57 8.74 -0.29
C MET A 74 -9.54 9.02 0.84
N ILE A 75 -9.64 8.09 1.78
CA ILE A 75 -10.53 8.16 2.95
C ILE A 75 -9.72 8.13 4.23
N SER A 76 -10.25 8.73 5.28
CA SER A 76 -9.67 8.64 6.62
C SER A 76 -10.02 7.31 7.29
N LEU A 77 -9.31 6.96 8.37
CA LEU A 77 -9.64 5.79 9.19
C LEU A 77 -11.07 5.86 9.77
N ASP A 78 -11.56 7.07 10.07
CA ASP A 78 -12.90 7.26 10.65
C ASP A 78 -14.03 7.00 9.64
N GLU A 79 -13.71 7.05 8.35
CA GLU A 79 -14.66 6.78 7.26
C GLU A 79 -14.76 5.29 6.92
N LEU A 80 -13.84 4.47 7.44
CA LEU A 80 -13.92 3.02 7.27
C LEU A 80 -15.01 2.42 8.15
N PRO A 81 -15.90 1.57 7.60
CA PRO A 81 -16.77 0.72 8.39
C PRO A 81 -15.99 -0.13 9.41
N ASP A 82 -16.58 -0.42 10.56
CA ASP A 82 -15.91 -1.20 11.61
C ASP A 82 -15.60 -2.64 11.19
N ASP A 83 -16.33 -3.18 10.23
CA ASP A 83 -16.13 -4.50 9.63
C ASP A 83 -15.36 -4.46 8.30
N ALA A 84 -14.82 -3.30 7.93
CA ALA A 84 -14.06 -3.14 6.71
C ALA A 84 -12.84 -4.07 6.67
N PHE A 85 -12.62 -4.62 5.49
CA PHE A 85 -11.53 -5.55 5.20
C PHE A 85 -10.48 -4.84 4.36
N VAL A 86 -9.35 -4.51 4.98
CA VAL A 86 -8.32 -3.65 4.40
C VAL A 86 -7.06 -4.45 4.10
N CYS A 87 -6.50 -4.23 2.91
CA CYS A 87 -5.22 -4.78 2.52
C CYS A 87 -4.13 -3.73 2.62
N ALA A 88 -3.07 -4.03 3.35
CA ALA A 88 -1.85 -3.25 3.32
C ALA A 88 -0.93 -3.79 2.22
N SER A 89 -0.48 -2.93 1.33
CA SER A 89 0.39 -3.33 0.24
C SER A 89 1.70 -2.54 0.22
N HIS A 90 2.78 -3.21 -0.13
CA HIS A 90 4.07 -2.60 -0.35
C HIS A 90 5.01 -3.51 -1.15
N MET A 91 6.13 -2.97 -1.59
CA MET A 91 7.19 -3.71 -2.24
C MET A 91 8.28 -4.07 -1.24
N LEU A 92 8.67 -5.34 -1.23
CA LEU A 92 9.79 -5.87 -0.45
C LEU A 92 10.94 -6.28 -1.36
N GLY A 93 12.15 -5.97 -0.96
CA GLY A 93 13.36 -6.41 -1.65
C GLY A 93 14.47 -5.37 -1.68
N ALA A 94 15.56 -5.70 -2.37
CA ALA A 94 16.64 -4.74 -2.56
C ALA A 94 16.25 -3.68 -3.60
N PRO A 95 16.43 -2.38 -3.33
CA PRO A 95 16.06 -1.30 -4.27
C PRO A 95 16.72 -1.45 -5.65
N THR A 96 17.94 -2.00 -5.71
CA THR A 96 18.67 -2.26 -6.95
C THR A 96 17.94 -3.23 -7.88
N VAL A 97 17.18 -4.16 -7.36
CA VAL A 97 16.40 -5.12 -8.15
C VAL A 97 15.32 -4.41 -9.00
N LEU A 98 14.74 -3.32 -8.49
CA LEU A 98 13.80 -2.50 -9.24
C LEU A 98 14.40 -1.81 -10.47
N VAL A 99 15.70 -1.52 -10.40
CA VAL A 99 16.42 -0.90 -11.52
C VAL A 99 16.80 -1.95 -12.57
N GLU A 100 17.09 -3.17 -12.14
CA GLU A 100 17.53 -4.26 -13.00
C GLU A 100 16.39 -5.01 -13.69
N LYS A 101 15.25 -5.09 -13.01
CA LYS A 101 14.05 -5.78 -13.50
C LYS A 101 12.90 -4.80 -13.62
N VAL A 102 12.38 -4.57 -14.80
CA VAL A 102 11.24 -3.68 -15.01
C VAL A 102 9.95 -4.30 -14.44
N PRO A 103 9.21 -3.64 -13.53
CA PRO A 103 7.89 -4.11 -13.09
C PRO A 103 6.95 -4.27 -14.27
N ASN A 104 6.12 -5.31 -14.25
CA ASN A 104 5.04 -5.43 -15.22
C ASN A 104 3.82 -4.57 -14.86
N GLY A 105 3.81 -4.00 -13.63
CA GLY A 105 2.76 -3.14 -13.11
C GLY A 105 1.55 -3.88 -12.54
N MET A 106 1.54 -5.21 -12.59
CA MET A 106 0.43 -6.04 -12.10
C MET A 106 0.77 -6.85 -10.85
N GLU A 107 2.00 -6.77 -10.36
CA GLU A 107 2.46 -7.55 -9.19
C GLU A 107 1.58 -7.29 -7.96
N GLY A 108 1.23 -6.01 -7.74
CA GLY A 108 0.37 -5.61 -6.65
C GLY A 108 -1.05 -6.14 -6.76
N VAL A 109 -1.58 -6.05 -7.95
CA VAL A 109 -2.93 -6.55 -8.24
C VAL A 109 -2.96 -8.07 -8.13
N GLY A 110 -1.96 -8.75 -8.70
CA GLY A 110 -1.82 -10.22 -8.62
C GLY A 110 -1.74 -10.73 -7.19
N ALA A 111 -0.95 -10.07 -6.33
CA ALA A 111 -0.84 -10.43 -4.92
C ALA A 111 -2.17 -10.21 -4.17
N VAL A 112 -2.87 -9.11 -4.43
CA VAL A 112 -4.20 -8.85 -3.84
C VAL A 112 -5.21 -9.88 -4.31
N ASP A 113 -5.25 -10.20 -5.61
CA ASP A 113 -6.17 -11.21 -6.16
C ASP A 113 -5.94 -12.60 -5.55
N ALA A 114 -4.69 -13.00 -5.40
CA ALA A 114 -4.35 -14.29 -4.79
C ALA A 114 -4.77 -14.34 -3.31
N LEU A 115 -4.59 -13.24 -2.58
CA LEU A 115 -5.00 -13.15 -1.18
C LEU A 115 -6.52 -13.16 -1.04
N GLU A 116 -7.25 -12.41 -1.87
CA GLU A 116 -8.71 -12.43 -1.92
C GLU A 116 -9.26 -13.83 -2.23
N MET A 117 -8.65 -14.50 -3.21
CA MET A 117 -9.03 -15.88 -3.57
C MET A 117 -8.80 -16.84 -2.40
N ARG A 118 -7.66 -16.73 -1.71
CA ARG A 118 -7.33 -17.57 -0.55
C ARG A 118 -8.26 -17.35 0.63
N LEU A 119 -8.75 -16.10 0.82
CA LEU A 119 -9.59 -15.70 1.93
C LEU A 119 -11.10 -15.81 1.63
N GLY A 120 -11.46 -15.94 0.34
CA GLY A 120 -12.86 -16.00 -0.10
C GLY A 120 -13.61 -14.66 0.07
N ARG A 121 -12.89 -13.53 0.19
CA ARG A 121 -13.48 -12.20 0.39
C ARG A 121 -12.66 -11.14 -0.35
N LYS A 122 -13.35 -10.15 -0.93
CA LYS A 122 -12.76 -8.96 -1.52
C LYS A 122 -12.37 -7.93 -0.45
N PHE A 123 -11.33 -7.16 -0.74
CA PHE A 123 -10.96 -6.04 0.11
C PHE A 123 -11.83 -4.82 -0.17
N ASP A 124 -12.18 -4.10 0.89
CA ASP A 124 -12.99 -2.89 0.86
C ASP A 124 -12.13 -1.64 0.62
N ALA A 125 -10.84 -1.70 0.98
CA ALA A 125 -9.87 -0.62 0.79
C ALA A 125 -8.43 -1.15 0.78
N ILE A 126 -7.54 -0.33 0.23
CA ILE A 126 -6.08 -0.56 0.24
C ILE A 126 -5.40 0.51 1.10
N MET A 127 -4.28 0.18 1.73
CA MET A 127 -3.45 1.13 2.46
C MET A 127 -1.96 0.85 2.22
N PRO A 128 -1.06 1.84 2.37
CA PRO A 128 0.36 1.57 2.44
C PRO A 128 0.69 0.75 3.70
N LEU A 129 1.61 -0.20 3.58
CA LEU A 129 2.17 -0.86 4.76
C LEU A 129 3.12 0.08 5.51
N GLU A 130 3.80 0.95 4.76
CA GLU A 130 4.72 1.96 5.29
C GLU A 130 4.60 3.27 4.52
N ALA A 131 4.75 4.39 5.22
CA ALA A 131 4.85 5.71 4.62
C ALA A 131 6.33 6.05 4.35
N GLY A 132 6.80 5.75 3.14
CA GLY A 132 8.17 6.08 2.74
C GLY A 132 8.49 5.62 1.33
N GLY A 133 9.14 6.48 0.55
CA GLY A 133 9.61 6.15 -0.79
C GLY A 133 8.51 5.71 -1.76
N LEU A 134 8.84 4.77 -2.63
CA LEU A 134 7.91 4.14 -3.57
C LEU A 134 6.70 3.54 -2.85
N ASN A 135 6.90 2.96 -1.66
CA ASN A 135 5.87 2.25 -0.91
C ASN A 135 4.73 3.15 -0.42
N SER A 136 4.93 4.47 -0.36
CA SER A 136 3.82 5.42 -0.14
C SER A 136 2.88 5.53 -1.34
N LEU A 137 3.34 5.26 -2.55
CA LEU A 137 2.63 5.55 -3.81
C LEU A 137 2.15 4.30 -4.55
N LEU A 138 2.84 3.17 -4.37
CA LEU A 138 2.45 1.89 -4.97
C LEU A 138 1.00 1.48 -4.66
N PRO A 139 0.48 1.63 -3.42
CA PRO A 139 -0.89 1.26 -3.10
C PRO A 139 -1.95 1.97 -3.94
N PHE A 140 -1.65 3.16 -4.47
CA PHE A 140 -2.57 3.90 -5.35
C PHE A 140 -2.86 3.15 -6.65
N GLN A 141 -1.82 2.59 -7.28
CA GLN A 141 -1.98 1.77 -8.48
C GLN A 141 -2.86 0.54 -8.20
N VAL A 142 -2.60 -0.14 -7.08
CA VAL A 142 -3.37 -1.33 -6.68
C VAL A 142 -4.83 -0.96 -6.41
N ALA A 143 -5.08 0.10 -5.63
CA ALA A 143 -6.43 0.55 -5.31
C ALA A 143 -7.21 0.97 -6.55
N ALA A 144 -6.57 1.69 -7.49
CA ALA A 144 -7.17 2.10 -8.75
C ALA A 144 -7.60 0.90 -9.59
N ALA A 145 -6.71 -0.06 -9.79
CA ALA A 145 -6.99 -1.28 -10.55
C ALA A 145 -8.09 -2.14 -9.90
N LYS A 146 -8.18 -2.11 -8.57
CA LYS A 146 -9.23 -2.83 -7.81
C LYS A 146 -10.53 -2.04 -7.68
N GLY A 147 -10.54 -0.74 -8.02
CA GLY A 147 -11.70 0.14 -7.90
C GLY A 147 -12.12 0.40 -6.45
N VAL A 148 -11.17 0.40 -5.51
CA VAL A 148 -11.41 0.64 -4.08
C VAL A 148 -10.65 1.87 -3.58
N PRO A 149 -11.08 2.51 -2.47
CA PRO A 149 -10.38 3.67 -1.93
C PRO A 149 -9.04 3.32 -1.29
N ILE A 150 -8.17 4.34 -1.18
CA ILE A 150 -6.98 4.33 -0.34
C ILE A 150 -7.34 4.85 1.05
N VAL A 151 -6.84 4.20 2.09
CA VAL A 151 -6.94 4.71 3.46
C VAL A 151 -5.74 5.57 3.79
N ASP A 152 -5.97 6.77 4.31
CA ASP A 152 -4.93 7.71 4.76
C ASP A 152 -4.34 7.26 6.11
N CYS A 153 -3.60 6.19 6.07
CA CYS A 153 -2.85 5.64 7.21
C CYS A 153 -1.73 4.74 6.70
N ASP A 154 -0.89 4.28 7.60
CA ASP A 154 0.12 3.25 7.33
C ASP A 154 0.43 2.45 8.61
N GLY A 155 1.33 1.47 8.50
CA GLY A 155 1.68 0.58 9.60
C GLY A 155 2.81 1.08 10.50
N MET A 156 3.55 2.16 10.16
CA MET A 156 4.73 2.55 10.91
C MET A 156 4.99 4.06 10.97
N GLY A 157 4.51 4.86 10.03
CA GLY A 157 4.79 6.30 9.90
C GLY A 157 6.14 6.60 9.24
N ARG A 158 6.83 5.60 8.74
CA ARG A 158 8.13 5.70 8.04
C ARG A 158 8.48 4.40 7.34
N ALA A 159 9.52 4.41 6.49
CA ALA A 159 10.13 3.19 5.97
C ALA A 159 10.75 2.34 7.10
N PHE A 160 10.64 1.00 7.01
CA PHE A 160 11.16 0.06 8.00
C PHE A 160 11.63 -1.25 7.34
N PRO A 161 12.56 -2.00 7.98
CA PRO A 161 13.24 -3.11 7.32
C PRO A 161 12.54 -4.48 7.45
N GLU A 162 11.58 -4.65 8.37
CA GLU A 162 11.00 -5.96 8.67
C GLU A 162 9.50 -5.85 9.01
N LEU A 163 8.67 -6.75 8.48
CA LEU A 163 7.21 -6.79 8.68
C LEU A 163 6.78 -6.75 10.15
N ARG A 164 7.56 -7.33 11.06
CA ARG A 164 7.27 -7.32 12.50
C ARG A 164 7.35 -5.95 13.15
N HIS A 165 7.90 -4.94 12.47
CA HIS A 165 8.02 -3.58 13.00
C HIS A 165 6.75 -2.74 12.78
N VAL A 166 5.72 -3.27 12.14
CA VAL A 166 4.44 -2.57 12.05
C VAL A 166 3.81 -2.39 13.43
N THR A 167 3.20 -1.23 13.64
CA THR A 167 2.61 -0.86 14.95
C THR A 167 1.52 -1.81 15.43
N TRP A 168 0.82 -2.48 14.52
CA TRP A 168 -0.25 -3.46 14.81
C TRP A 168 0.26 -4.67 15.59
N THR A 169 1.55 -5.04 15.46
CA THR A 169 2.15 -6.12 16.29
C THR A 169 2.13 -5.79 17.78
N LEU A 170 2.11 -4.49 18.15
CA LEU A 170 1.97 -4.05 19.54
C LEU A 170 0.57 -4.37 20.13
N PHE A 171 -0.38 -4.68 19.25
CA PHE A 171 -1.77 -5.00 19.60
C PHE A 171 -2.13 -6.45 19.26
N ASP A 172 -1.13 -7.33 19.16
CA ASP A 172 -1.30 -8.75 18.81
C ASP A 172 -2.02 -8.99 17.48
N ILE A 173 -1.96 -8.04 16.55
CA ILE A 173 -2.48 -8.19 15.19
C ILE A 173 -1.35 -8.76 14.32
N PRO A 174 -1.48 -10.00 13.84
CA PRO A 174 -0.43 -10.61 13.03
C PRO A 174 -0.34 -9.95 11.64
N ALA A 175 0.87 -9.88 11.10
CA ALA A 175 1.12 -9.46 9.72
C ALA A 175 0.82 -10.58 8.69
N CYS A 176 0.07 -11.59 9.07
CA CYS A 176 -0.34 -12.72 8.25
C CYS A 176 -1.87 -12.90 8.32
N PRO A 177 -2.48 -13.47 7.26
CA PRO A 177 -1.84 -14.01 6.06
C PRO A 177 -1.21 -12.92 5.17
N ALA A 178 -0.13 -13.27 4.49
CA ALA A 178 0.56 -12.40 3.55
C ALA A 178 0.83 -13.17 2.26
N VAL A 179 0.88 -12.46 1.16
CA VAL A 179 1.16 -12.99 -0.19
C VAL A 179 2.27 -12.17 -0.81
N VAL A 180 3.08 -12.84 -1.58
CA VAL A 180 4.21 -12.29 -2.30
C VAL A 180 4.04 -12.63 -3.77
N CYS A 181 4.16 -11.64 -4.65
CA CYS A 181 4.08 -11.82 -6.10
C CYS A 181 5.30 -11.20 -6.78
N ASP A 182 5.82 -11.84 -7.80
CA ASP A 182 6.92 -11.33 -8.60
C ASP A 182 6.48 -10.80 -9.98
N GLU A 183 7.45 -10.34 -10.78
CA GLU A 183 7.20 -9.79 -12.12
C GLU A 183 6.73 -10.83 -13.14
N LYS A 184 6.83 -12.12 -12.82
CA LYS A 184 6.36 -13.22 -13.67
C LYS A 184 4.93 -13.68 -13.30
N GLY A 185 4.40 -13.14 -12.21
CA GLY A 185 3.12 -13.54 -11.67
C GLY A 185 3.18 -14.79 -10.79
N ASP A 186 4.38 -15.20 -10.37
CA ASP A 186 4.55 -16.26 -9.38
C ASP A 186 4.09 -15.73 -8.00
N VAL A 187 3.26 -16.52 -7.28
CA VAL A 187 2.59 -16.16 -6.03
C VAL A 187 2.89 -17.18 -4.93
#